data_77438c55c7234cc12246e421bafc79e6
#
_entry.id   77438c55c7234cc12246e421bafc79e6
#
_cell.length_a   1.000
_cell.length_b   1.000
_cell.length_c   1.000
_cell.angle_alpha   90.00
_cell.angle_beta   90.00
_cell.angle_gamma   90.00
#
_symmetry.space_group_name_H-M   'P 1'
#
loop_
_entity.id
_entity.type
_entity.pdbx_description
1 polymer ?
#
loop_
_entity_poly.entity_id
_entity_poly.type
_entity_poly.pdbx_seq_one_letter_code
_entity_poly.pdbx_strand_id
1 'polypeptide(L)'
;MSRYDEAKKIYENFSVDTEKALETLKNVSVSLHCWQGDDVVGFDSKETLSGGIQTTGNYPGKATTPDELMADIDKAFSLIPGKKKLNLHASYAIFEDGEFADRDAIEPKHFKKWVDFAKERGMGIDFNPTYFSHSMVKDNLTLSSPEEEV
;
A
#
# COMPACT_ATOMS: atom_id res chain seq x y z
N MET A 1 37.54 -9.72 5.88
CA MET A 1 36.35 -10.43 5.39
C MET A 1 35.16 -9.53 5.71
N SER A 2 34.31 -9.24 4.73
CA SER A 2 33.14 -8.41 5.00
C SER A 2 32.04 -9.23 5.71
N ARG A 3 31.09 -8.55 6.36
CA ARG A 3 29.92 -9.23 6.95
C ARG A 3 29.12 -10.01 5.90
N TYR A 4 29.14 -9.53 4.66
CA TYR A 4 28.53 -10.24 3.53
C TYR A 4 29.24 -11.55 3.22
N ASP A 5 30.59 -11.57 3.18
CA ASP A 5 31.35 -12.78 2.90
C ASP A 5 31.15 -13.87 3.97
N GLU A 6 30.96 -13.43 5.21
CA GLU A 6 30.66 -14.34 6.33
C GLU A 6 29.23 -14.93 6.17
N ALA A 7 28.26 -14.10 5.87
CA ALA A 7 26.88 -14.56 5.63
C ALA A 7 26.81 -15.51 4.42
N LYS A 8 27.50 -15.18 3.32
CA LYS A 8 27.58 -16.02 2.12
C LYS A 8 28.03 -17.44 2.46
N LYS A 9 29.10 -17.61 3.25
CA LYS A 9 29.56 -18.94 3.68
C LYS A 9 28.50 -19.70 4.49
N ILE A 10 27.74 -19.02 5.32
CA ILE A 10 26.65 -19.66 6.08
C ILE A 10 25.58 -20.18 5.12
N TYR A 11 25.16 -19.36 4.15
CA TYR A 11 24.17 -19.76 3.16
C TYR A 11 24.66 -20.90 2.25
N GLU A 12 25.93 -20.94 1.91
CA GLU A 12 26.54 -22.03 1.16
C GLU A 12 26.37 -23.40 1.85
N ASN A 13 26.38 -23.44 3.19
CA ASN A 13 26.12 -24.67 3.95
C ASN A 13 24.68 -25.21 3.75
N PHE A 14 23.77 -24.36 3.31
CA PHE A 14 22.39 -24.73 2.96
C PHE A 14 22.19 -24.87 1.44
N SER A 15 23.28 -24.96 0.68
CA SER A 15 23.26 -25.03 -0.78
C SER A 15 22.58 -23.83 -1.46
N VAL A 16 22.64 -22.65 -0.82
CA VAL A 16 22.11 -21.40 -1.36
C VAL A 16 23.24 -20.58 -1.98
N ASP A 17 23.14 -20.35 -3.27
CA ASP A 17 23.96 -19.40 -4.00
C ASP A 17 23.38 -17.98 -3.82
N THR A 18 24.02 -17.19 -2.96
CA THR A 18 23.53 -15.84 -2.63
C THR A 18 23.61 -14.87 -3.81
N GLU A 19 24.60 -15.02 -4.69
CA GLU A 19 24.73 -14.14 -5.87
C GLU A 19 23.57 -14.39 -6.85
N LYS A 20 23.27 -15.66 -7.11
CA LYS A 20 22.13 -16.03 -7.96
C LYS A 20 20.80 -15.62 -7.34
N ALA A 21 20.65 -15.75 -6.02
CA ALA A 21 19.45 -15.31 -5.32
C ALA A 21 19.27 -13.79 -5.45
N LEU A 22 20.31 -13.01 -5.25
CA LEU A 22 20.28 -11.55 -5.40
C LEU A 22 19.97 -11.14 -6.83
N GLU A 23 20.55 -11.81 -7.83
CA GLU A 23 20.24 -11.53 -9.23
C GLU A 23 18.78 -11.85 -9.58
N THR A 24 18.25 -12.93 -9.03
CA THR A 24 16.83 -13.27 -9.17
C THR A 24 15.95 -12.18 -8.53
N LEU A 25 16.30 -11.74 -7.32
CA LEU A 25 15.54 -10.71 -6.59
C LEU A 25 15.49 -9.36 -7.30
N LYS A 26 16.50 -9.01 -8.08
CA LYS A 26 16.46 -7.78 -8.91
C LYS A 26 15.27 -7.74 -9.87
N ASN A 27 14.75 -8.89 -10.24
CA ASN A 27 13.63 -9.03 -11.16
C ASN A 27 12.28 -9.23 -10.47
N VAL A 28 12.27 -9.41 -9.16
CA VAL A 28 11.04 -9.49 -8.36
C VAL A 28 10.62 -8.09 -7.97
N SER A 29 9.38 -7.73 -8.31
CA SER A 29 8.83 -6.43 -7.90
C SER A 29 8.38 -6.47 -6.44
N VAL A 30 8.83 -5.50 -5.68
CA VAL A 30 8.36 -5.29 -4.29
C VAL A 30 7.15 -4.38 -4.33
N SER A 31 6.02 -4.86 -3.84
CA SER A 31 4.82 -4.05 -3.67
C SER A 31 4.82 -3.40 -2.29
N LEU A 32 4.82 -2.08 -2.27
CA LEU A 32 4.67 -1.32 -1.04
C LEU A 32 3.19 -1.23 -0.73
N HIS A 33 2.82 -1.95 0.29
CA HIS A 33 1.51 -1.75 0.86
C HIS A 33 1.55 -0.49 1.68
N CYS A 34 0.66 0.37 1.35
CA CYS A 34 0.45 1.50 2.16
C CYS A 34 -0.40 1.22 3.35
N TRP A 35 -0.10 0.42 4.26
CA TRP A 35 -0.77 0.30 5.46
C TRP A 35 -0.44 1.00 6.61
N GLN A 36 0.23 1.44 6.51
CA GLN A 36 0.20 2.52 6.26
C GLN A 36 -0.98 3.28 6.30
N GLY A 37 -2.02 2.63 6.16
CA GLY A 37 -3.31 2.96 6.62
C GLY A 37 -3.31 3.38 8.08
N ASP A 38 -2.35 2.92 8.81
CA ASP A 38 -2.07 3.46 10.13
C ASP A 38 -1.65 4.93 10.07
N ASP A 39 -1.10 5.33 8.97
CA ASP A 39 -0.57 6.66 8.78
C ASP A 39 -1.48 7.54 7.91
N VAL A 40 -2.38 6.92 7.15
CA VAL A 40 -3.28 7.62 6.23
C VAL A 40 -4.70 7.09 6.36
N VAL A 41 -5.60 7.93 6.82
CA VAL A 41 -7.03 7.62 6.97
C VAL A 41 -7.76 7.53 5.64
N GLY A 42 -7.08 7.71 4.54
CA GLY A 42 -7.69 7.96 3.25
C GLY A 42 -7.96 9.45 3.04
N PHE A 43 -8.58 9.76 1.91
CA PHE A 43 -8.88 11.15 1.52
C PHE A 43 -10.37 11.41 1.40
N ASP A 44 -11.16 10.45 1.77
CA ASP A 44 -12.61 10.45 1.74
C ASP A 44 -13.27 10.81 3.08
N SER A 45 -12.49 10.76 4.16
CA SER A 45 -12.97 11.03 5.51
C SER A 45 -12.02 11.94 6.27
N LYS A 46 -12.59 12.80 7.13
CA LYS A 46 -11.84 13.62 8.09
C LYS A 46 -11.86 13.03 9.50
N GLU A 47 -12.37 11.82 9.65
CA GLU A 47 -12.47 11.17 10.94
C GLU A 47 -11.10 10.79 11.50
N THR A 48 -10.94 10.95 12.78
CA THR A 48 -9.74 10.54 13.49
C THR A 48 -9.78 9.02 13.69
N LEU A 49 -8.69 8.35 13.41
CA LEU A 49 -8.56 6.92 13.71
C LEU A 49 -8.79 6.66 15.20
N SER A 50 -9.57 5.64 15.49
CA SER A 50 -9.93 5.27 16.86
C SER A 50 -9.79 3.78 17.09
N GLY A 51 -9.04 3.40 18.11
CA GLY A 51 -8.90 2.02 18.58
C GLY A 51 -7.88 1.16 17.84
N GLY A 52 -7.35 0.17 18.53
CA GLY A 52 -6.45 -0.83 17.98
C GLY A 52 -5.19 -0.28 17.30
N ILE A 53 -4.76 -0.95 16.28
CA ILE A 53 -3.59 -0.59 15.44
C ILE A 53 -3.77 0.79 14.79
N GLN A 54 -4.99 1.15 14.47
CA GLN A 54 -5.31 2.41 13.79
C GLN A 54 -4.90 3.67 14.60
N THR A 55 -4.75 3.56 15.89
CA THR A 55 -4.33 4.71 16.74
C THR A 55 -2.89 5.13 16.49
N THR A 56 -2.04 4.27 15.97
CA THR A 56 -0.64 4.59 15.68
C THR A 56 -0.50 5.58 14.52
N GLY A 57 -1.48 5.65 13.64
CA GLY A 57 -1.52 6.59 12.53
C GLY A 57 -1.85 8.04 12.89
N ASN A 58 -2.11 8.33 14.16
CA ASN A 58 -2.48 9.68 14.61
C ASN A 58 -1.26 10.51 15.10
N TYR A 59 -0.12 10.40 14.45
CA TYR A 59 1.06 11.17 14.79
C TYR A 59 1.14 12.51 14.04
N PRO A 60 1.82 13.52 14.59
CA PRO A 60 2.04 14.77 13.86
C PRO A 60 2.86 14.54 12.62
N GLY A 61 2.44 15.12 11.50
CA GLY A 61 3.17 15.03 10.21
C GLY A 61 2.78 13.84 9.34
N LYS A 62 1.76 13.06 9.72
CA LYS A 62 1.19 12.07 8.80
C LYS A 62 0.63 12.76 7.55
N ALA A 63 0.70 12.09 6.43
CA ALA A 63 0.12 12.57 5.18
C ALA A 63 -1.41 12.73 5.32
N THR A 64 -1.92 13.90 4.95
CA THR A 64 -3.35 14.23 4.98
C THR A 64 -3.89 14.53 3.58
N THR A 65 -3.02 14.60 2.61
CA THR A 65 -3.36 14.81 1.20
C THR A 65 -2.67 13.80 0.31
N PRO A 66 -3.21 13.54 -0.90
CA PRO A 66 -2.55 12.68 -1.88
C PRO A 66 -1.12 13.12 -2.20
N ASP A 67 -0.87 14.42 -2.29
CA ASP A 67 0.46 14.94 -2.64
C ASP A 67 1.49 14.70 -1.52
N GLU A 68 1.10 14.87 -0.27
CA GLU A 68 1.94 14.54 0.87
C GLU A 68 2.28 13.04 0.90
N LEU A 69 1.28 12.17 0.68
CA LEU A 69 1.51 10.74 0.62
C LEU A 69 2.41 10.35 -0.57
N MET A 70 2.25 10.97 -1.73
CA MET A 70 3.14 10.76 -2.88
C MET A 70 4.58 11.15 -2.56
N ALA A 71 4.80 12.22 -1.83
CA ALA A 71 6.12 12.65 -1.39
C ALA A 71 6.75 11.63 -0.42
N ASP A 72 5.96 11.10 0.51
CA ASP A 72 6.39 10.06 1.45
C ASP A 72 6.74 8.75 0.71
N ILE A 73 5.92 8.36 -0.26
CA ILE A 73 6.16 7.19 -1.12
C ILE A 73 7.47 7.38 -1.91
N ASP A 74 7.69 8.54 -2.51
CA ASP A 74 8.93 8.84 -3.22
C ASP A 74 10.14 8.69 -2.29
N LYS A 75 10.03 9.20 -1.07
CA LYS A 75 11.08 9.04 -0.07
C LYS A 75 11.33 7.59 0.29
N ALA A 76 10.28 6.84 0.58
CA ALA A 76 10.38 5.42 0.90
C ALA A 76 11.01 4.63 -0.25
N PHE A 77 10.55 4.84 -1.46
CA PHE A 77 11.07 4.16 -2.63
C PHE A 77 12.50 4.54 -3.01
N SER A 78 12.96 5.73 -2.63
CA SER A 78 14.37 6.10 -2.79
C SER A 78 15.32 5.23 -1.98
N LEU A 79 14.82 4.58 -0.94
CA LEU A 79 15.57 3.72 -0.03
C LEU A 79 15.44 2.22 -0.36
N ILE A 80 14.51 1.85 -1.23
CA ILE A 80 14.24 0.46 -1.60
C ILE A 80 14.85 0.20 -2.98
N PRO A 81 15.78 -0.76 -3.11
CA PRO A 81 16.32 -1.13 -4.42
C PRO A 81 15.36 -2.00 -5.23
N GLY A 82 15.60 -2.13 -6.52
CA GLY A 82 14.88 -3.03 -7.42
C GLY A 82 13.56 -2.47 -7.98
N LYS A 83 12.79 -3.36 -8.60
CA LYS A 83 11.50 -3.03 -9.21
C LYS A 83 10.43 -2.85 -8.14
N LYS A 84 9.56 -1.88 -8.34
CA LYS A 84 8.60 -1.45 -7.33
C LYS A 84 7.17 -1.47 -7.86
N LYS A 85 6.26 -1.72 -6.97
CA LYS A 85 4.82 -1.54 -7.15
C LYS A 85 4.24 -0.74 -5.98
N LEU A 86 3.22 0.00 -6.26
CA LEU A 86 2.43 0.70 -5.25
C LEU A 86 1.11 -0.05 -5.07
N ASN A 87 0.81 -0.44 -3.85
CA ASN A 87 -0.50 -0.99 -3.52
C ASN A 87 -1.43 0.13 -3.07
N LEU A 88 -2.48 0.36 -3.84
CA LEU A 88 -3.50 1.35 -3.52
C LEU A 88 -4.65 0.70 -2.76
N HIS A 89 -5.25 1.47 -1.88
CA HIS A 89 -6.48 1.11 -1.19
C HIS A 89 -7.68 1.87 -1.77
N ALA A 90 -8.86 1.33 -1.62
CA ALA A 90 -10.09 2.00 -2.03
C ALA A 90 -10.24 3.39 -1.39
N SER A 91 -9.80 3.53 -0.12
CA SER A 91 -9.79 4.79 0.61
C SER A 91 -8.85 5.87 0.05
N TYR A 92 -8.02 5.53 -0.93
CA TYR A 92 -7.15 6.50 -1.62
C TYR A 92 -7.79 7.09 -2.88
N ALA A 93 -9.06 6.82 -3.11
CA ALA A 93 -9.83 7.49 -4.14
C ALA A 93 -9.78 9.01 -3.94
N ILE A 94 -9.52 9.74 -5.01
CA ILE A 94 -9.43 11.21 -5.01
C ILE A 94 -10.70 11.72 -5.68
N PHE A 95 -11.51 12.42 -4.91
CA PHE A 95 -12.73 13.06 -5.40
C PHE A 95 -12.43 14.52 -5.67
N GLU A 96 -12.78 14.96 -6.87
CA GLU A 96 -12.67 16.36 -7.26
C GLU A 96 -13.92 17.12 -6.84
N ASP A 97 -13.78 18.41 -6.55
CA ASP A 97 -14.88 19.36 -6.28
C ASP A 97 -15.84 19.00 -5.14
N GLY A 98 -15.37 18.23 -4.16
CA GLY A 98 -16.19 17.87 -2.99
C GLY A 98 -17.24 16.80 -3.27
N GLU A 99 -17.19 16.16 -4.42
CA GLU A 99 -17.93 14.93 -4.66
C GLU A 99 -17.37 13.83 -3.75
N PHE A 100 -18.24 13.16 -3.03
CA PHE A 100 -17.91 11.94 -2.30
C PHE A 100 -18.72 10.80 -2.89
N ALA A 101 -18.06 9.67 -3.10
CA ALA A 101 -18.74 8.44 -3.49
C ALA A 101 -18.30 7.32 -2.55
N ASP A 102 -19.24 6.53 -2.09
CA ASP A 102 -18.94 5.35 -1.30
C ASP A 102 -18.30 4.27 -2.19
N ARG A 103 -17.82 3.21 -1.59
CA ARG A 103 -17.02 2.16 -2.26
C ARG A 103 -17.71 1.51 -3.44
N ASP A 104 -19.02 1.44 -3.43
CA ASP A 104 -19.84 0.94 -4.53
C ASP A 104 -19.89 1.87 -5.76
N ALA A 105 -19.54 3.13 -5.59
CA ALA A 105 -19.53 4.15 -6.63
C ALA A 105 -18.13 4.68 -7.00
N ILE A 106 -17.06 4.06 -6.45
CA ILE A 106 -15.68 4.38 -6.82
C ILE A 106 -15.40 3.95 -8.26
N GLU A 107 -14.90 4.86 -9.05
CA GLU A 107 -14.56 4.65 -10.45
C GLU A 107 -13.05 4.78 -10.70
N PRO A 108 -12.51 4.21 -11.80
CA PRO A 108 -11.10 4.35 -12.16
C PRO A 108 -10.60 5.80 -12.26
N LYS A 109 -11.46 6.74 -12.61
CA LYS A 109 -11.11 8.17 -12.68
C LYS A 109 -10.58 8.72 -11.35
N HIS A 110 -11.09 8.22 -10.21
CA HIS A 110 -10.69 8.63 -8.87
C HIS A 110 -9.24 8.22 -8.53
N PHE A 111 -8.65 7.33 -9.31
CA PHE A 111 -7.25 6.89 -9.15
C PHE A 111 -6.31 7.42 -10.25
N LYS A 112 -6.81 8.30 -11.13
CA LYS A 112 -6.01 8.78 -12.25
C LYS A 112 -4.69 9.40 -11.80
N LYS A 113 -4.70 10.21 -10.77
CA LYS A 113 -3.49 10.85 -10.22
C LYS A 113 -2.45 9.83 -9.75
N TRP A 114 -2.89 8.75 -9.12
CA TRP A 114 -2.03 7.64 -8.71
C TRP A 114 -1.45 6.88 -9.90
N VAL A 115 -2.24 6.67 -10.92
CA VAL A 115 -1.79 6.02 -12.16
C VAL A 115 -0.72 6.87 -12.85
N ASP A 116 -0.94 8.16 -12.95
CA ASP A 116 0.03 9.08 -13.55
C ASP A 116 1.33 9.11 -12.73
N PHE A 117 1.23 9.21 -11.41
CA PHE A 117 2.36 9.14 -10.48
C PHE A 117 3.19 7.86 -10.66
N ALA A 118 2.52 6.70 -10.73
CA ALA A 118 3.19 5.43 -10.92
C ALA A 118 3.86 5.30 -12.30
N LYS A 119 3.18 5.75 -13.35
CA LYS A 119 3.73 5.75 -14.72
C LYS A 119 4.99 6.60 -14.85
N GLU A 120 4.98 7.80 -14.30
CA GLU A 120 6.14 8.71 -14.34
C GLU A 120 7.38 8.08 -13.69
N ARG A 121 7.18 7.18 -12.72
CA ARG A 121 8.25 6.50 -11.98
C ARG A 121 8.54 5.09 -12.44
N GLY A 122 7.86 4.61 -13.47
CA GLY A 122 8.01 3.24 -13.98
C GLY A 122 7.61 2.17 -12.97
N MET A 123 6.66 2.50 -12.08
CA MET A 123 6.14 1.57 -11.07
C MET A 123 4.90 0.83 -11.56
N GLY A 124 4.71 -0.40 -11.10
CA GLY A 124 3.43 -1.08 -11.21
C GLY A 124 2.45 -0.64 -10.11
N ILE A 125 1.20 -1.01 -10.26
CA ILE A 125 0.15 -0.79 -9.26
C ILE A 125 -0.48 -2.13 -8.92
N ASP A 126 -0.67 -2.36 -7.62
CA ASP A 126 -1.56 -3.35 -7.07
C ASP A 126 -2.73 -2.62 -6.38
N PHE A 127 -3.85 -3.28 -6.19
CA PHE A 127 -5.03 -2.66 -5.60
C PHE A 127 -5.63 -3.56 -4.52
N ASN A 128 -5.88 -2.96 -3.36
CA ASN A 128 -6.62 -3.59 -2.27
C ASN A 128 -7.99 -2.93 -2.14
N PRO A 129 -9.06 -3.63 -2.46
CA PRO A 129 -10.41 -3.07 -2.40
C PRO A 129 -10.92 -2.85 -0.98
N THR A 130 -10.24 -3.41 0.02
CA THR A 130 -10.58 -3.23 1.45
C THR A 130 -12.03 -3.60 1.75
N TYR A 131 -12.34 -4.87 1.64
CA TYR A 131 -13.71 -5.37 1.87
C TYR A 131 -14.11 -5.45 3.35
N PHE A 132 -13.14 -5.30 4.26
CA PHE A 132 -13.38 -5.41 5.69
C PHE A 132 -13.85 -4.08 6.28
N SER A 133 -14.57 -4.17 7.38
CA SER A 133 -14.95 -3.01 8.19
C SER A 133 -15.80 -1.95 7.48
N HIS A 134 -16.54 -2.34 6.47
CA HIS A 134 -17.51 -1.45 5.83
C HIS A 134 -18.87 -1.55 6.51
N SER A 135 -19.60 -0.44 6.63
CA SER A 135 -20.90 -0.40 7.28
C SER A 135 -21.95 -1.31 6.66
N MET A 136 -21.82 -1.63 5.38
CA MET A 136 -22.70 -2.56 4.65
C MET A 136 -22.33 -4.03 4.88
N VAL A 137 -21.19 -4.33 5.50
CA VAL A 137 -20.76 -5.71 5.78
C VAL A 137 -21.22 -6.08 7.19
N LYS A 138 -22.06 -7.11 7.30
CA LYS A 138 -22.49 -7.62 8.60
C LYS A 138 -21.29 -8.23 9.33
N ASP A 139 -21.24 -7.97 10.63
CA ASP A 139 -20.21 -8.52 11.53
C ASP A 139 -18.75 -8.21 11.17
N ASN A 140 -18.52 -7.19 10.36
CA ASN A 140 -17.18 -6.80 9.85
C ASN A 140 -16.41 -7.92 9.15
N LEU A 141 -17.11 -8.94 8.65
CA LEU A 141 -16.53 -10.03 7.91
C LEU A 141 -16.61 -9.77 6.40
N THR A 142 -15.69 -10.35 5.67
CA THR A 142 -15.85 -10.49 4.24
C THR A 142 -17.01 -11.43 3.97
N LEU A 143 -17.76 -11.10 2.96
CA LEU A 143 -18.90 -11.86 2.54
C LEU A 143 -18.50 -13.30 2.22
N SER A 144 -19.01 -14.22 2.99
CA SER A 144 -18.76 -15.64 2.81
C SER A 144 -19.90 -16.36 2.09
N SER A 145 -21.09 -15.75 2.06
CA SER A 145 -22.22 -16.25 1.29
C SER A 145 -23.13 -15.13 0.79
N PRO A 146 -23.81 -15.31 -0.36
CA PRO A 146 -24.75 -14.33 -0.88
C PRO A 146 -25.90 -13.98 0.06
N GLU A 147 -26.24 -14.87 0.98
CA GLU A 147 -27.31 -14.68 1.94
C GLU A 147 -26.91 -13.76 3.10
N GLU A 148 -25.61 -13.55 3.29
CA GLU A 148 -25.08 -12.65 4.31
C GLU A 148 -24.75 -11.27 3.74
N GLU A 149 -24.90 -11.12 2.43
CA GLU A 149 -24.52 -9.91 1.70
C GLU A 149 -25.57 -8.81 1.70
N VAL A 150 -26.70 -8.99 2.33
CA VAL A 150 -27.82 -8.02 2.28
C VAL A 150 -28.16 -7.50 3.64
#